data_ec9aec734f943f95a879df91bceaec13
#
_entry.id   ec9aec734f943f95a879df91bceaec13
#
_cell.length_a   1.000
_cell.length_b   1.000
_cell.length_c   1.000
_cell.angle_alpha   90.00
_cell.angle_beta   90.00
_cell.angle_gamma   90.00
#
_symmetry.space_group_name_H-M   'P 1'
#
loop_
_entity.id
_entity.type
_entity.pdbx_description
1 polymer ?
#
loop_
_entity_poly.entity_id
_entity_poly.type
_entity_poly.pdbx_seq_one_letter_code
_entity_poly.pdbx_strand_id
1 'polypeptide(L)'
;MSDDDFIPRPAPDGLRAGGRTLWDGIAGSFELLPEQLVQLEEACRAKDRLDEFDRIIAGKGVLDLMRFRCRESFGDDLDDRRLSVEVRFDSVISQANATANQMKQMLAALRLPDQDGRRPQYRGARGSQAPSVPGGAEKKGKSASERAASRWGA
;
A
#
# COMPACT_ATOMS: atom_id res chain seq x y z
N MET A 1 30.63 -1.04 -28.16
CA MET A 1 30.00 -1.28 -26.85
C MET A 1 29.05 -2.43 -27.10
N SER A 2 29.43 -3.61 -26.64
CA SER A 2 28.65 -4.85 -26.87
C SER A 2 27.31 -4.70 -26.20
N ASP A 3 26.23 -4.82 -26.97
CA ASP A 3 24.91 -5.16 -26.40
C ASP A 3 25.12 -6.55 -25.76
N ASP A 4 25.42 -6.55 -24.46
CA ASP A 4 25.35 -7.76 -23.67
C ASP A 4 23.88 -8.21 -23.79
N ASP A 5 23.70 -9.30 -24.52
CA ASP A 5 22.40 -9.92 -24.74
C ASP A 5 21.74 -10.17 -23.37
N PHE A 6 20.90 -9.21 -22.93
CA PHE A 6 20.09 -9.38 -21.75
C PHE A 6 19.19 -10.60 -21.97
N ILE A 7 19.50 -11.70 -21.29
CA ILE A 7 18.69 -12.92 -21.33
C ILE A 7 17.61 -12.81 -20.26
N PRO A 8 16.34 -12.61 -20.67
CA PRO A 8 15.24 -12.55 -19.71
C PRO A 8 15.14 -13.85 -18.93
N ARG A 9 15.01 -13.77 -17.62
CA ARG A 9 14.82 -14.96 -16.78
C ARG A 9 13.44 -15.57 -17.01
N PRO A 10 13.34 -16.89 -17.21
CA PRO A 10 12.07 -17.56 -17.40
C PRO A 10 11.19 -17.37 -16.17
N ALA A 11 9.88 -17.32 -16.39
CA ALA A 11 8.92 -17.22 -15.30
C ALA A 11 8.98 -18.45 -14.39
N PRO A 12 8.89 -18.29 -13.07
CA PRO A 12 8.85 -19.40 -12.13
C PRO A 12 7.66 -20.34 -12.39
N ASP A 13 7.87 -21.62 -12.09
CA ASP A 13 6.80 -22.61 -12.19
C ASP A 13 5.66 -22.27 -11.21
N GLY A 14 4.43 -22.60 -11.63
CA GLY A 14 3.23 -22.39 -10.81
C GLY A 14 2.56 -21.03 -10.96
N LEU A 15 3.12 -20.09 -11.71
CA LEU A 15 2.42 -18.84 -12.06
C LEU A 15 1.34 -19.11 -13.12
N ARG A 16 0.17 -18.49 -12.91
CA ARG A 16 -0.93 -18.47 -13.88
C ARG A 16 -0.70 -17.37 -14.93
N ALA A 17 -1.65 -17.22 -15.86
CA ALA A 17 -1.51 -16.29 -16.98
C ALA A 17 -1.26 -14.83 -16.55
N GLY A 18 -1.97 -14.34 -15.54
CA GLY A 18 -1.80 -12.97 -15.03
C GLY A 18 -0.42 -12.72 -14.43
N GLY A 19 0.02 -13.63 -13.57
CA GLY A 19 1.34 -13.57 -12.95
C GLY A 19 2.47 -13.71 -13.96
N ARG A 20 2.35 -14.60 -14.96
CA ARG A 20 3.33 -14.75 -16.03
C ARG A 20 3.46 -13.47 -16.87
N THR A 21 2.34 -12.89 -17.26
CA THR A 21 2.34 -11.62 -18.03
C THR A 21 3.04 -10.51 -17.25
N LEU A 22 2.80 -10.42 -15.96
CA LEU A 22 3.47 -9.44 -15.10
C LEU A 22 4.98 -9.72 -14.98
N TRP A 23 5.36 -10.99 -14.83
CA TRP A 23 6.76 -11.41 -14.77
C TRP A 23 7.50 -11.07 -16.06
N ASP A 24 6.97 -11.49 -17.20
CA ASP A 24 7.59 -11.30 -18.51
C ASP A 24 7.74 -9.80 -18.82
N GLY A 25 6.75 -9.00 -18.46
CA GLY A 25 6.80 -7.55 -18.63
C GLY A 25 7.90 -6.87 -17.82
N ILE A 26 8.13 -7.30 -16.58
CA ILE A 26 9.14 -6.69 -15.70
C ILE A 26 10.52 -7.33 -15.90
N ALA A 27 10.62 -8.66 -15.79
CA ALA A 27 11.89 -9.36 -15.91
C ALA A 27 12.44 -9.35 -17.36
N GLY A 28 11.58 -9.11 -18.36
CA GLY A 28 12.02 -8.89 -19.74
C GLY A 28 12.50 -7.47 -20.03
N SER A 29 12.19 -6.51 -19.16
CA SER A 29 12.54 -5.09 -19.37
C SER A 29 13.62 -4.58 -18.44
N PHE A 30 13.87 -5.25 -17.32
CA PHE A 30 14.79 -4.78 -16.28
C PHE A 30 15.70 -5.90 -15.79
N GLU A 31 16.97 -5.58 -15.60
CA GLU A 31 17.91 -6.44 -14.90
C GLU A 31 17.65 -6.33 -13.39
N LEU A 32 17.18 -7.43 -12.80
CA LEU A 32 16.79 -7.50 -11.40
C LEU A 32 17.81 -8.26 -10.56
N LEU A 33 18.08 -7.77 -9.37
CA LEU A 33 18.87 -8.46 -8.36
C LEU A 33 18.12 -9.70 -7.83
N PRO A 34 18.82 -10.70 -7.27
CA PRO A 34 18.18 -11.91 -6.76
C PRO A 34 17.04 -11.64 -5.74
N GLU A 35 17.24 -10.68 -4.84
CA GLU A 35 16.20 -10.28 -3.87
C GLU A 35 14.99 -9.62 -4.54
N GLN A 36 15.19 -8.88 -5.61
CA GLN A 36 14.11 -8.28 -6.39
C GLN A 36 13.32 -9.34 -7.16
N LEU A 37 13.98 -10.40 -7.63
CA LEU A 37 13.32 -11.51 -8.30
C LEU A 37 12.38 -12.26 -7.36
N VAL A 38 12.79 -12.52 -6.11
CA VAL A 38 11.92 -13.15 -5.09
C VAL A 38 10.71 -12.27 -4.82
N GLN A 39 10.92 -10.97 -4.72
CA GLN A 39 9.85 -10.01 -4.48
C GLN A 39 8.89 -9.90 -5.67
N LEU A 40 9.41 -9.93 -6.90
CA LEU A 40 8.62 -9.95 -8.12
C LEU A 40 7.78 -11.24 -8.20
N GLU A 41 8.35 -12.39 -7.84
CA GLU A 41 7.64 -13.67 -7.82
C GLU A 41 6.41 -13.61 -6.89
N GLU A 42 6.56 -13.07 -5.68
CA GLU A 42 5.43 -12.90 -4.77
C GLU A 42 4.40 -11.88 -5.29
N ALA A 43 4.82 -10.81 -5.96
CA ALA A 43 3.91 -9.89 -6.61
C ALA A 43 3.12 -10.55 -7.74
N CYS A 44 3.75 -11.43 -8.52
CA CYS A 44 3.09 -12.22 -9.57
C CYS A 44 2.08 -13.21 -8.99
N ARG A 45 2.41 -13.90 -7.89
CA ARG A 45 1.46 -14.74 -7.17
C ARG A 45 0.28 -13.95 -6.60
N ALA A 46 0.53 -12.74 -6.11
CA ALA A 46 -0.54 -11.85 -5.66
C ALA A 46 -1.46 -11.44 -6.82
N LYS A 47 -0.90 -11.18 -8.02
CA LYS A 47 -1.68 -10.91 -9.23
C LYS A 47 -2.59 -12.06 -9.58
N ASP A 48 -2.10 -13.29 -9.56
CA ASP A 48 -2.90 -14.49 -9.86
C ASP A 48 -4.04 -14.68 -8.84
N ARG A 49 -3.82 -14.37 -7.55
CA ARG A 49 -4.87 -14.39 -6.53
C ARG A 49 -5.93 -13.31 -6.78
N LEU A 50 -5.50 -12.12 -7.19
CA LEU A 50 -6.42 -11.03 -7.54
C LEU A 50 -7.31 -11.40 -8.72
N ASP A 51 -6.75 -12.01 -9.76
CA ASP A 51 -7.53 -12.48 -10.90
C ASP A 51 -8.58 -13.53 -10.52
N GLU A 52 -8.29 -14.34 -9.51
CA GLU A 52 -9.26 -15.30 -8.96
C GLU A 52 -10.36 -14.59 -8.15
N PHE A 53 -9.99 -13.62 -7.31
CA PHE A 53 -10.97 -12.80 -6.58
C PHE A 53 -11.88 -12.03 -7.54
N ASP A 54 -11.33 -11.46 -8.61
CA ASP A 54 -12.10 -10.75 -9.63
C ASP A 54 -13.12 -11.68 -10.31
N ARG A 55 -12.74 -12.92 -10.62
CA ARG A 55 -13.68 -13.92 -11.15
C ARG A 55 -14.81 -14.24 -10.16
N ILE A 56 -14.49 -14.41 -8.90
CA ILE A 56 -15.49 -14.71 -7.86
C ILE A 56 -16.43 -13.50 -7.71
N ILE A 57 -15.90 -12.29 -7.66
CA ILE A 57 -16.67 -11.06 -7.51
C ILE A 57 -17.58 -10.85 -8.73
N ALA A 58 -17.04 -11.00 -9.93
CA ALA A 58 -17.81 -10.87 -11.18
C ALA A 58 -18.90 -11.94 -11.32
N GLY A 59 -18.61 -13.18 -10.90
CA GLY A 59 -19.56 -14.29 -11.00
C GLY A 59 -20.72 -14.22 -10.01
N LYS A 60 -20.49 -13.61 -8.84
CA LYS A 60 -21.54 -13.51 -7.81
C LYS A 60 -22.35 -12.21 -7.88
N GLY A 61 -21.82 -11.17 -8.48
CA GLY A 61 -22.42 -9.83 -8.40
C GLY A 61 -22.27 -9.19 -7.02
N VAL A 62 -22.41 -7.85 -6.96
CA VAL A 62 -22.19 -7.09 -5.71
C VAL A 62 -23.27 -7.40 -4.67
N LEU A 63 -24.50 -7.61 -5.08
CA LEU A 63 -25.61 -7.89 -4.17
C LEU A 63 -25.49 -9.24 -3.48
N ASP A 64 -24.99 -10.26 -4.20
CA ASP A 64 -24.78 -11.60 -3.64
C ASP A 64 -23.61 -11.66 -2.65
N LEU A 65 -22.74 -10.66 -2.69
CA LEU A 65 -21.63 -10.49 -1.74
C LEU A 65 -22.05 -9.73 -0.47
N MET A 66 -23.27 -9.18 -0.46
CA MET A 66 -23.83 -8.48 0.70
C MET A 66 -24.67 -9.45 1.55
N ARG A 67 -24.40 -9.47 2.83
CA ARG A 67 -25.20 -10.19 3.81
C ARG A 67 -25.92 -9.18 4.69
N PHE A 68 -27.23 -9.28 4.69
CA PHE A 68 -28.11 -8.43 5.50
C PHE A 68 -28.50 -9.18 6.77
N ARG A 69 -28.29 -8.55 7.93
CA ARG A 69 -28.77 -9.04 9.21
C ARG A 69 -29.70 -8.01 9.79
N CYS A 70 -30.98 -8.36 9.84
CA CYS A 70 -32.00 -7.55 10.50
C CYS A 70 -32.07 -7.93 11.99
N ARG A 71 -32.03 -6.96 12.87
CA ARG A 71 -32.29 -7.11 14.30
C ARG A 71 -33.45 -6.21 14.67
N GLU A 72 -34.46 -6.81 15.29
CA GLU A 72 -35.51 -6.08 15.95
C GLU A 72 -35.14 -5.96 17.43
N SER A 73 -35.18 -4.76 17.95
CA SER A 73 -35.08 -4.49 19.38
C SER A 73 -36.33 -3.77 19.83
N PHE A 74 -36.86 -4.21 20.93
CA PHE A 74 -38.00 -3.55 21.59
C PHE A 74 -37.44 -2.67 22.71
N GLY A 75 -37.84 -1.40 22.72
CA GLY A 75 -37.57 -0.51 23.85
C GLY A 75 -38.43 -0.86 25.06
N ASP A 76 -38.29 -0.11 26.16
CA ASP A 76 -39.07 -0.29 27.38
C ASP A 76 -40.57 -0.06 27.14
N ASP A 77 -40.92 0.70 26.11
CA ASP A 77 -42.31 0.86 25.65
C ASP A 77 -42.59 -0.07 24.46
N LEU A 78 -43.71 -0.79 24.50
CA LEU A 78 -44.17 -1.73 23.46
C LEU A 78 -44.35 -1.08 22.07
N ASP A 79 -44.36 0.25 22.02
CA ASP A 79 -44.51 1.04 20.77
C ASP A 79 -43.14 1.50 20.18
N ASP A 80 -42.03 1.33 20.91
CA ASP A 80 -40.68 1.70 20.44
C ASP A 80 -39.99 0.51 19.78
N ARG A 81 -40.48 0.14 18.59
CA ARG A 81 -39.90 -0.91 17.75
C ARG A 81 -38.78 -0.35 16.90
N ARG A 82 -37.56 -0.74 17.18
CA ARG A 82 -36.38 -0.34 16.40
C ARG A 82 -35.89 -1.48 15.51
N LEU A 83 -35.88 -1.22 14.23
CA LEU A 83 -35.28 -2.12 13.24
C LEU A 83 -33.86 -1.64 12.92
N SER A 84 -32.83 -2.43 13.28
CA SER A 84 -31.48 -2.21 12.85
C SER A 84 -31.11 -3.19 11.74
N VAL A 85 -30.59 -2.66 10.63
CA VAL A 85 -30.11 -3.45 9.51
C VAL A 85 -28.59 -3.37 9.46
N GLU A 86 -27.94 -4.49 9.74
CA GLU A 86 -26.49 -4.61 9.61
C GLU A 86 -26.16 -5.17 8.22
N VAL A 87 -25.36 -4.43 7.44
CA VAL A 87 -24.87 -4.87 6.12
C VAL A 87 -23.43 -5.33 6.27
N ARG A 88 -23.17 -6.58 5.95
CA ARG A 88 -21.80 -7.14 5.92
C ARG A 88 -21.43 -7.52 4.51
N PHE A 89 -20.25 -7.11 4.09
CA PHE A 89 -19.66 -7.59 2.83
C PHE A 89 -18.96 -8.93 3.06
N ASP A 90 -18.99 -9.79 2.04
CA ASP A 90 -18.23 -11.05 2.07
C ASP A 90 -16.72 -10.75 2.23
N SER A 91 -16.02 -11.64 2.94
CA SER A 91 -14.59 -11.54 3.19
C SER A 91 -13.74 -11.48 1.91
N VAL A 92 -14.26 -11.96 0.79
CA VAL A 92 -13.59 -11.94 -0.52
C VAL A 92 -13.20 -10.52 -0.93
N ILE A 93 -14.08 -9.53 -0.76
CA ILE A 93 -13.77 -8.13 -1.11
C ILE A 93 -12.65 -7.59 -0.21
N SER A 94 -12.70 -7.88 1.08
CA SER A 94 -11.67 -7.46 2.03
C SER A 94 -10.31 -8.10 1.71
N GLN A 95 -10.31 -9.39 1.36
CA GLN A 95 -9.11 -10.12 0.97
C GLN A 95 -8.53 -9.62 -0.36
N ALA A 96 -9.38 -9.33 -1.33
CA ALA A 96 -8.97 -8.73 -2.60
C ALA A 96 -8.26 -7.38 -2.37
N ASN A 97 -8.86 -6.50 -1.58
CA ASN A 97 -8.27 -5.20 -1.24
C ASN A 97 -6.95 -5.33 -0.49
N ALA A 98 -6.85 -6.24 0.47
CA ALA A 98 -5.61 -6.51 1.21
C ALA A 98 -4.51 -7.02 0.28
N THR A 99 -4.83 -7.97 -0.60
CA THR A 99 -3.89 -8.54 -1.58
C THR A 99 -3.43 -7.49 -2.60
N ALA A 100 -4.34 -6.63 -3.07
CA ALA A 100 -4.01 -5.52 -3.96
C ALA A 100 -3.04 -4.52 -3.32
N ASN A 101 -3.25 -4.20 -2.04
CA ASN A 101 -2.34 -3.33 -1.30
C ASN A 101 -0.96 -3.98 -1.09
N GLN A 102 -0.91 -5.28 -0.79
CA GLN A 102 0.35 -6.02 -0.69
C GLN A 102 1.10 -6.04 -2.02
N MET A 103 0.42 -6.36 -3.12
CA MET A 103 1.03 -6.34 -4.45
C MET A 103 1.59 -4.96 -4.80
N LYS A 104 0.83 -3.90 -4.54
CA LYS A 104 1.28 -2.52 -4.75
C LYS A 104 2.54 -2.19 -3.94
N GLN A 105 2.62 -2.63 -2.69
CA GLN A 105 3.81 -2.43 -1.85
C GLN A 105 5.02 -3.20 -2.38
N MET A 106 4.84 -4.45 -2.81
CA MET A 106 5.90 -5.26 -3.38
C MET A 106 6.44 -4.63 -4.67
N LEU A 107 5.57 -4.19 -5.59
CA LEU A 107 5.98 -3.52 -6.81
C LEU A 107 6.69 -2.18 -6.53
N ALA A 108 6.21 -1.41 -5.57
CA ALA A 108 6.87 -0.16 -5.16
C ALA A 108 8.27 -0.40 -4.57
N ALA A 109 8.45 -1.51 -3.85
CA ALA A 109 9.73 -1.87 -3.25
C ALA A 109 10.77 -2.36 -4.27
N LEU A 110 10.36 -2.83 -5.45
CA LEU A 110 11.28 -3.16 -6.56
C LEU A 110 12.05 -1.93 -7.06
N ARG A 111 11.52 -0.72 -6.86
CA ARG A 111 12.14 0.54 -7.28
C ARG A 111 12.64 0.51 -8.73
N LEU A 112 11.76 0.05 -9.60
CA LEU A 112 12.06 0.05 -11.02
C LEU A 112 12.33 1.47 -11.49
N PRO A 113 13.30 1.68 -12.39
CA PRO A 113 13.55 2.98 -13.00
C PRO A 113 12.33 3.39 -13.83
N ASP A 114 12.09 4.71 -13.91
CA ASP A 114 11.11 5.27 -14.82
C ASP A 114 11.61 5.23 -16.29
N GLN A 115 10.80 5.74 -17.21
CA GLN A 115 11.16 5.80 -18.64
C GLN A 115 12.44 6.60 -18.91
N ASP A 116 12.80 7.52 -18.01
CA ASP A 116 14.01 8.32 -18.08
C ASP A 116 15.22 7.64 -17.41
N GLY A 117 15.08 6.40 -16.95
CA GLY A 117 16.12 5.65 -16.26
C GLY A 117 16.39 6.12 -14.82
N ARG A 118 15.56 7.01 -14.29
CA ARG A 118 15.69 7.50 -12.91
C ARG A 118 14.99 6.57 -11.94
N ARG A 119 15.73 6.10 -10.95
CA ARG A 119 15.13 5.32 -9.86
C ARG A 119 14.40 6.25 -8.88
N PRO A 120 13.22 5.83 -8.35
CA PRO A 120 12.54 6.59 -7.32
C PRO A 120 13.47 6.88 -6.16
N GLN A 121 13.55 8.14 -5.75
CA GLN A 121 14.40 8.51 -4.62
C GLN A 121 13.95 7.80 -3.36
N TYR A 122 14.90 7.19 -2.65
CA TYR A 122 14.67 6.72 -1.30
C TYR A 122 14.40 7.94 -0.41
N ARG A 123 13.16 8.16 -0.06
CA ARG A 123 12.88 8.93 1.14
C ARG A 123 13.31 8.04 2.30
N GLY A 124 14.54 8.23 2.76
CA GLY A 124 15.01 7.64 4.00
C GLY A 124 13.93 7.84 5.05
N ALA A 125 13.80 6.92 6.01
CA ALA A 125 12.93 7.11 7.14
C ALA A 125 13.10 8.58 7.58
N ARG A 126 12.01 9.35 7.59
CA ARG A 126 12.02 10.68 8.18
C ARG A 126 12.66 10.48 9.53
N GLY A 127 13.88 11.01 9.70
CA GLY A 127 14.64 10.80 10.91
C GLY A 127 13.68 11.01 12.05
N SER A 128 13.62 10.07 12.96
CA SER A 128 12.79 10.15 14.15
C SER A 128 13.01 11.54 14.70
N GLN A 129 12.04 12.43 14.54
CA GLN A 129 12.07 13.67 15.29
C GLN A 129 12.09 13.21 16.74
N ALA A 130 13.18 13.51 17.42
CA ALA A 130 13.24 13.31 18.86
C ALA A 130 11.92 13.85 19.42
N PRO A 131 11.20 13.07 20.24
CA PRO A 131 9.94 13.53 20.79
C PRO A 131 10.23 14.91 21.40
N SER A 132 9.44 15.91 20.99
CA SER A 132 9.50 17.23 21.60
C SER A 132 9.12 17.02 23.06
N VAL A 133 10.13 16.97 23.93
CA VAL A 133 9.93 16.90 25.38
C VAL A 133 9.29 18.22 25.73
N PRO A 134 8.05 18.25 26.24
CA PRO A 134 7.47 19.48 26.73
C PRO A 134 8.37 19.98 27.86
N GLY A 135 9.07 21.12 27.68
CA GLY A 135 9.99 21.70 28.65
C GLY A 135 11.50 21.43 28.43
N GLY A 136 11.90 20.70 27.37
CA GLY A 136 13.28 20.42 27.06
C GLY A 136 13.84 21.30 25.95
N ALA A 137 14.68 22.23 26.31
CA ALA A 137 15.46 23.22 25.57
C ALA A 137 14.68 24.50 25.25
N GLU A 138 14.70 25.41 26.23
CA GLU A 138 14.79 26.81 25.92
C GLU A 138 15.84 27.01 24.82
N LYS A 139 15.39 27.17 23.54
CA LYS A 139 16.16 27.97 22.62
C LYS A 139 16.37 29.31 23.38
N LYS A 140 17.57 29.60 23.81
CA LYS A 140 17.97 30.92 24.28
C LYS A 140 17.64 31.91 23.16
N GLY A 141 16.38 32.23 23.04
CA GLY A 141 15.96 33.43 22.33
C GLY A 141 16.53 34.59 23.07
N LYS A 142 17.21 35.51 22.38
CA LYS A 142 17.69 36.76 22.94
C LYS A 142 16.68 37.30 23.93
N SER A 143 17.09 37.55 25.11
CA SER A 143 16.23 38.08 26.20
C SER A 143 15.51 39.35 25.71
N ALA A 144 14.39 39.66 26.31
CA ALA A 144 13.66 40.88 25.96
C ALA A 144 14.55 42.14 26.10
N SER A 145 15.51 42.11 27.05
CA SER A 145 16.53 43.14 27.24
C SER A 145 17.52 43.21 26.07
N GLU A 146 17.98 42.10 25.53
CA GLU A 146 18.88 42.07 24.36
C GLU A 146 18.17 42.53 23.07
N ARG A 147 16.88 42.26 22.94
CA ARG A 147 16.05 42.79 21.83
C ARG A 147 15.79 44.29 21.98
N ALA A 148 15.64 44.79 23.20
CA ALA A 148 15.49 46.22 23.46
C ALA A 148 16.81 46.96 23.18
N ALA A 149 17.94 46.41 23.59
CA ALA A 149 19.25 47.02 23.35
C ALA A 149 19.60 47.09 21.84
N SER A 150 19.25 46.11 21.06
CA SER A 150 19.47 46.15 19.60
C SER A 150 18.54 47.10 18.82
N ARG A 151 17.51 47.63 19.46
CA ARG A 151 16.54 48.55 18.85
C ARG A 151 16.86 50.02 19.09
N TRP A 152 17.72 50.32 20.08
CA TRP A 152 18.05 51.67 20.53
C TRP A 152 19.56 51.99 20.52
N GLY A 153 20.36 51.11 19.89
CA GLY A 153 21.79 51.31 19.75
C GLY A 153 22.11 51.78 18.32
N ALA A 154 22.05 53.04 18.09
CA ALA A 154 22.77 53.79 17.04
C ALA A 154 23.32 55.05 17.67
#